data_4807b90196b6b688e3c7849bcb355fa8
#
_entry.id   4807b90196b6b688e3c7849bcb355fa8
#
_cell.length_a   1.000
_cell.length_b   1.000
_cell.length_c   1.000
_cell.angle_alpha   90.00
_cell.angle_beta   90.00
_cell.angle_gamma   90.00
#
_symmetry.space_group_name_H-M   'P 1'
#
loop_
_entity.id
_entity.type
_entity.pdbx_description
1 polymer ?
#
loop_
_entity_poly.entity_id
_entity_poly.type
_entity_poly.pdbx_seq_one_letter_code
_entity_poly.pdbx_strand_id
1 'polypeptide(L)'
;MLKQTAGKRLPFHICGEANGLEEEREQITELGSAFTKGKNGSVYTLTIIGQIEGHQLAPETVKTTKYEHVMPLLAQIEESDEVDGLLLLLNTVGGDIEAGLAIAELIAGMKKPTVSLVLGGGHSIGVPLAVSAKKSLIVPTASMTIHPVRMSGTIVGAPATFQYFNRIQNQIVEFVAANSGIGKQKFLHYMMATGEMATDVGTVIYGKEAVSCGLIDRLGGLSDALETLHRMISARNRREKKKSVEIS
;
A
#
# COMPACT_ATOMS: atom_id res chain seq x y z
N MET A 1 -12.03 14.76 -37.92
CA MET A 1 -10.88 13.86 -38.09
C MET A 1 -10.25 13.65 -36.73
N LEU A 2 -10.72 12.65 -35.97
CA LEU A 2 -10.24 12.29 -34.64
C LEU A 2 -9.10 11.30 -34.85
N LYS A 3 -7.88 11.68 -34.47
CA LYS A 3 -6.74 10.77 -34.40
C LYS A 3 -6.91 9.87 -33.19
N GLN A 4 -7.19 8.60 -33.42
CA GLN A 4 -7.08 7.54 -32.43
C GLN A 4 -5.63 7.45 -31.99
N THR A 5 -5.35 7.78 -30.74
CA THR A 5 -4.11 7.42 -30.08
C THR A 5 -4.18 5.92 -29.72
N ALA A 6 -3.46 5.12 -30.48
CA ALA A 6 -3.28 3.69 -30.23
C ALA A 6 -2.74 3.47 -28.82
N GLY A 7 -3.46 2.68 -28.03
CA GLY A 7 -3.01 2.27 -26.70
C GLY A 7 -1.66 1.54 -26.81
N LYS A 8 -0.63 2.14 -26.24
CA LYS A 8 0.67 1.49 -26.05
C LYS A 8 0.50 0.37 -25.03
N ARG A 9 0.68 -0.88 -25.46
CA ARG A 9 0.90 -2.00 -24.56
C ARG A 9 2.19 -1.73 -23.83
N LEU A 10 2.17 -1.74 -22.49
CA LEU A 10 3.36 -1.68 -21.66
C LEU A 10 4.16 -2.99 -21.91
N PRO A 11 5.37 -2.94 -22.46
CA PRO A 11 6.17 -4.14 -22.67
C PRO A 11 6.92 -4.49 -21.39
N PHE A 12 6.67 -5.68 -20.83
CA PHE A 12 7.68 -6.36 -20.04
C PHE A 12 8.74 -6.90 -21.01
N HIS A 13 9.65 -6.07 -21.47
CA HIS A 13 10.87 -6.50 -22.14
C HIS A 13 12.06 -6.32 -21.22
N ILE A 14 12.58 -7.44 -20.81
CA ILE A 14 13.86 -7.55 -20.11
C ILE A 14 14.96 -7.56 -21.18
N CYS A 15 15.84 -6.56 -21.05
CA CYS A 15 17.22 -6.54 -21.51
C CYS A 15 17.50 -6.51 -23.03
N GLY A 16 17.87 -5.32 -23.47
CA GLY A 16 18.71 -5.00 -24.62
C GLY A 16 19.21 -3.58 -24.43
N GLU A 17 20.34 -3.50 -23.83
CA GLU A 17 21.43 -2.49 -23.69
C GLU A 17 21.04 -1.05 -23.86
N ALA A 18 20.44 -0.27 -24.23
CA ALA A 18 20.22 1.19 -24.15
C ALA A 18 18.74 1.55 -24.03
N ASN A 19 17.86 0.81 -24.66
CA ASN A 19 16.41 1.04 -24.58
C ASN A 19 15.85 0.61 -23.20
N GLY A 20 16.44 -0.38 -22.53
CA GLY A 20 16.00 -0.86 -21.24
C GLY A 20 16.16 0.18 -20.11
N LEU A 21 17.21 0.98 -20.15
CA LEU A 21 17.46 2.04 -19.16
C LEU A 21 16.48 3.22 -19.32
N GLU A 22 16.04 3.53 -20.53
CA GLU A 22 15.04 4.57 -20.77
C GLU A 22 13.65 4.12 -20.32
N GLU A 23 13.26 2.87 -20.60
CA GLU A 23 12.00 2.28 -20.15
C GLU A 23 11.94 2.16 -18.61
N GLU A 24 13.04 1.76 -17.96
CA GLU A 24 13.14 1.74 -16.51
C GLU A 24 13.04 3.15 -15.91
N ARG A 25 13.64 4.16 -16.54
CA ARG A 25 13.53 5.56 -16.12
C ARG A 25 12.11 6.11 -16.30
N GLU A 26 11.42 5.76 -17.38
CA GLU A 26 10.01 6.11 -17.59
C GLU A 26 9.12 5.49 -16.49
N GLN A 27 9.29 4.21 -16.18
CA GLN A 27 8.54 3.56 -15.10
C GLN A 27 8.77 4.23 -13.74
N ILE A 28 10.01 4.56 -13.40
CA ILE A 28 10.32 5.28 -12.16
C ILE A 28 9.70 6.68 -12.15
N THR A 29 9.75 7.38 -13.29
CA THR A 29 9.31 8.77 -13.38
C THR A 29 7.77 8.88 -13.40
N GLU A 30 7.09 8.03 -14.14
CA GLU A 30 5.65 8.10 -14.35
C GLU A 30 4.85 7.34 -13.30
N LEU A 31 5.33 6.16 -12.87
CA LEU A 31 4.58 5.26 -11.98
C LEU A 31 5.20 5.13 -10.59
N GLY A 32 6.39 5.71 -10.35
CA GLY A 32 7.08 5.52 -9.07
C GLY A 32 7.34 4.05 -8.76
N SER A 33 7.63 3.24 -9.79
CA SER A 33 7.82 1.81 -9.67
C SER A 33 9.11 1.35 -10.33
N ALA A 34 9.66 0.24 -9.85
CA ALA A 34 10.88 -0.35 -10.40
C ALA A 34 10.83 -1.88 -10.31
N PHE A 35 11.28 -2.55 -11.36
CA PHE A 35 11.48 -3.98 -11.36
C PHE A 35 12.98 -4.31 -11.26
N THR A 36 13.33 -5.19 -10.34
CA THR A 36 14.73 -5.59 -10.12
C THR A 36 14.84 -7.10 -10.08
N LYS A 37 15.66 -7.65 -10.98
CA LYS A 37 15.99 -9.07 -11.03
C LYS A 37 17.31 -9.33 -10.30
N GLY A 38 17.24 -10.04 -9.18
CA GLY A 38 18.38 -10.33 -8.32
C GLY A 38 18.63 -11.81 -8.12
N LYS A 39 19.77 -12.15 -7.52
CA LYS A 39 20.14 -13.56 -7.21
C LYS A 39 19.16 -14.25 -6.25
N ASN A 40 18.47 -13.48 -5.42
CA ASN A 40 17.56 -13.96 -4.36
C ASN A 40 16.08 -13.89 -4.77
N GLY A 41 15.79 -13.63 -6.03
CA GLY A 41 14.45 -13.45 -6.58
C GLY A 41 14.26 -12.10 -7.22
N SER A 42 13.18 -11.98 -7.98
CA SER A 42 12.79 -10.76 -8.70
C SER A 42 11.78 -9.97 -7.86
N VAL A 43 12.08 -8.72 -7.61
CA VAL A 43 11.27 -7.83 -6.77
C VAL A 43 10.70 -6.69 -7.60
N TYR A 44 9.40 -6.51 -7.49
CA TYR A 44 8.74 -5.30 -7.97
C TYR A 44 8.60 -4.31 -6.81
N THR A 45 9.13 -3.10 -6.97
CA THR A 45 9.00 -2.01 -6.00
C THR A 45 7.95 -1.03 -6.49
N LEU A 46 6.93 -0.81 -5.68
CA LEU A 46 5.86 0.15 -5.94
C LEU A 46 5.87 1.22 -4.84
N THR A 47 5.78 2.50 -5.24
CA THR A 47 5.66 3.60 -4.29
C THR A 47 4.24 4.15 -4.25
N ILE A 48 3.75 4.45 -3.05
CA ILE A 48 2.53 5.21 -2.82
C ILE A 48 2.92 6.50 -2.09
N ILE A 49 2.89 7.60 -2.83
CA ILE A 49 3.41 8.90 -2.37
C ILE A 49 2.35 9.98 -2.57
N GLY A 50 2.28 10.91 -1.62
CA GLY A 50 1.35 12.03 -1.67
C GLY A 50 -0.07 11.64 -1.34
N GLN A 51 -1.06 12.27 -1.97
CA GLN A 51 -2.47 12.00 -1.77
C GLN A 51 -2.92 10.80 -2.62
N ILE A 52 -3.74 9.94 -2.07
CA ILE A 52 -4.41 8.88 -2.83
C ILE A 52 -5.58 9.49 -3.57
N GLU A 53 -5.46 9.52 -4.89
CA GLU A 53 -6.46 10.07 -5.80
C GLU A 53 -7.48 8.99 -6.13
N GLY A 54 -8.77 9.34 -6.01
CA GLY A 54 -9.90 8.46 -6.29
C GLY A 54 -10.65 8.89 -7.54
N HIS A 55 -11.99 8.94 -7.45
CA HIS A 55 -12.85 9.28 -8.58
C HIS A 55 -12.81 10.75 -9.00
N GLN A 56 -12.27 11.62 -8.16
CA GLN A 56 -12.10 13.04 -8.47
C GLN A 56 -10.63 13.34 -8.75
N LEU A 57 -10.38 14.05 -9.86
CA LEU A 57 -9.04 14.50 -10.22
C LEU A 57 -8.57 15.56 -9.24
N ALA A 58 -7.39 15.36 -8.68
CA ALA A 58 -6.73 16.38 -7.88
C ALA A 58 -6.10 17.46 -8.80
N PRO A 59 -5.92 18.70 -8.30
CA PRO A 59 -5.19 19.71 -9.03
C PRO A 59 -3.76 19.25 -9.37
N GLU A 60 -3.22 19.65 -10.53
CA GLU A 60 -1.86 19.29 -10.98
C GLU A 60 -0.74 19.71 -10.00
N THR A 61 -1.02 20.65 -9.11
CA THR A 61 -0.10 21.09 -8.06
C THR A 61 0.00 20.13 -6.88
N VAL A 62 -0.87 19.14 -6.79
CA VAL A 62 -0.90 18.13 -5.71
C VAL A 62 -0.22 16.87 -6.20
N LYS A 63 0.78 16.38 -5.44
CA LYS A 63 1.35 15.05 -5.69
C LYS A 63 0.34 13.97 -5.30
N THR A 64 0.02 13.10 -6.25
CA THR A 64 -0.96 12.03 -6.07
C THR A 64 -0.41 10.67 -6.48
N THR A 65 -0.98 9.63 -5.88
CA THR A 65 -0.94 8.26 -6.39
C THR A 65 -2.32 7.94 -6.95
N LYS A 66 -2.40 7.64 -8.24
CA LYS A 66 -3.64 7.36 -8.96
C LYS A 66 -4.00 5.89 -8.85
N TYR A 67 -5.12 5.58 -8.24
CA TYR A 67 -5.53 4.19 -7.97
C TYR A 67 -5.78 3.40 -9.27
N GLU A 68 -6.27 4.04 -10.33
CA GLU A 68 -6.49 3.43 -11.64
C GLU A 68 -5.20 3.00 -12.35
N HIS A 69 -4.05 3.55 -11.94
CA HIS A 69 -2.74 3.09 -12.41
C HIS A 69 -2.18 1.94 -11.54
N VAL A 70 -2.47 1.99 -10.23
CA VAL A 70 -1.97 1.01 -9.27
C VAL A 70 -2.71 -0.33 -9.38
N MET A 71 -4.02 -0.31 -9.53
CA MET A 71 -4.82 -1.54 -9.55
C MET A 71 -4.44 -2.52 -10.66
N PRO A 72 -4.38 -2.11 -11.96
CA PRO A 72 -3.99 -3.01 -13.03
C PRO A 72 -2.53 -3.48 -12.88
N LEU A 73 -1.66 -2.63 -12.32
CA LEU A 73 -0.27 -3.00 -12.05
C LEU A 73 -0.17 -4.10 -10.98
N LEU A 74 -0.94 -4.03 -9.91
CA LEU A 74 -0.99 -5.07 -8.88
C LEU A 74 -1.50 -6.41 -9.45
N ALA A 75 -2.53 -6.36 -10.30
CA ALA A 75 -3.02 -7.56 -11.00
C ALA A 75 -1.94 -8.16 -11.90
N GLN A 76 -1.23 -7.32 -12.64
CA GLN A 76 -0.12 -7.74 -13.49
C GLN A 76 1.04 -8.35 -12.68
N ILE A 77 1.40 -7.76 -11.55
CA ILE A 77 2.42 -8.28 -10.64
C ILE A 77 2.01 -9.68 -10.13
N GLU A 78 0.75 -9.85 -9.69
CA GLU A 78 0.27 -11.14 -9.17
C GLU A 78 0.29 -12.23 -10.24
N GLU A 79 -0.06 -11.93 -11.49
CA GLU A 79 -0.12 -12.89 -12.60
C GLU A 79 1.23 -13.19 -13.24
N SER A 80 2.20 -12.27 -13.14
CA SER A 80 3.50 -12.41 -13.81
C SER A 80 4.37 -13.52 -13.21
N ASP A 81 4.84 -14.44 -14.02
CA ASP A 81 5.83 -15.45 -13.61
C ASP A 81 7.24 -14.86 -13.34
N GLU A 82 7.49 -13.64 -13.79
CA GLU A 82 8.80 -12.99 -13.64
C GLU A 82 8.95 -12.29 -12.28
N VAL A 83 7.85 -11.96 -11.61
CA VAL A 83 7.86 -11.25 -10.32
C VAL A 83 7.68 -12.24 -9.19
N ASP A 84 8.66 -12.33 -8.29
CA ASP A 84 8.61 -13.21 -7.12
C ASP A 84 7.97 -12.55 -5.89
N GLY A 85 8.04 -11.23 -5.78
CA GLY A 85 7.49 -10.50 -4.64
C GLY A 85 7.36 -9.00 -4.85
N LEU A 86 6.55 -8.36 -4.01
CA LEU A 86 6.25 -6.93 -4.02
C LEU A 86 6.82 -6.24 -2.79
N LEU A 87 7.61 -5.18 -3.01
CA LEU A 87 7.98 -4.20 -1.99
C LEU A 87 7.14 -2.94 -2.18
N LEU A 88 6.37 -2.57 -1.16
CA LEU A 88 5.56 -1.36 -1.13
C LEU A 88 6.24 -0.29 -0.29
N LEU A 89 6.60 0.85 -0.88
CA LEU A 89 7.17 1.99 -0.18
C LEU A 89 6.09 3.05 0.04
N LEU A 90 5.88 3.48 1.28
CA LEU A 90 4.79 4.36 1.66
C LEU A 90 5.30 5.69 2.22
N ASN A 91 4.83 6.78 1.62
CA ASN A 91 4.93 8.14 2.16
C ASN A 91 3.69 8.94 1.72
N THR A 92 2.56 8.69 2.36
CA THR A 92 1.26 9.23 1.95
C THR A 92 0.57 9.99 3.09
N VAL A 93 -0.13 11.04 2.71
CA VAL A 93 -1.02 11.80 3.60
C VAL A 93 -2.42 11.18 3.72
N GLY A 94 -2.67 10.10 2.99
CA GLY A 94 -4.01 9.52 2.81
C GLY A 94 -4.71 10.10 1.60
N GLY A 95 -6.03 10.07 1.58
CA GLY A 95 -6.83 10.56 0.46
C GLY A 95 -8.18 9.86 0.34
N ASP A 96 -8.56 9.48 -0.87
CA ASP A 96 -9.83 8.80 -1.14
C ASP A 96 -9.89 7.43 -0.46
N ILE A 97 -10.96 7.20 0.29
CA ILE A 97 -11.12 6.02 1.12
C ILE A 97 -11.38 4.77 0.27
N GLU A 98 -12.26 4.88 -0.73
CA GLU A 98 -12.63 3.73 -1.56
C GLU A 98 -11.44 3.30 -2.42
N ALA A 99 -10.72 4.25 -3.00
CA ALA A 99 -9.50 3.98 -3.75
C ALA A 99 -8.40 3.35 -2.87
N GLY A 100 -8.18 3.90 -1.67
CA GLY A 100 -7.18 3.37 -0.74
C GLY A 100 -7.52 1.97 -0.25
N LEU A 101 -8.79 1.68 0.09
CA LEU A 101 -9.24 0.34 0.47
C LEU A 101 -9.15 -0.64 -0.70
N ALA A 102 -9.50 -0.23 -1.92
CA ALA A 102 -9.39 -1.09 -3.10
C ALA A 102 -7.93 -1.55 -3.33
N ILE A 103 -6.98 -0.64 -3.23
CA ILE A 103 -5.56 -0.98 -3.32
C ILE A 103 -5.14 -1.90 -2.16
N ALA A 104 -5.57 -1.59 -0.93
CA ALA A 104 -5.22 -2.38 0.25
C ALA A 104 -5.75 -3.82 0.16
N GLU A 105 -6.99 -4.01 -0.27
CA GLU A 105 -7.61 -5.33 -0.49
C GLU A 105 -6.89 -6.12 -1.59
N LEU A 106 -6.51 -5.47 -2.69
CA LEU A 106 -5.71 -6.13 -3.73
C LEU A 106 -4.38 -6.65 -3.17
N ILE A 107 -3.65 -5.82 -2.42
CA ILE A 107 -2.36 -6.23 -1.83
C ILE A 107 -2.55 -7.36 -0.81
N ALA A 108 -3.56 -7.26 0.07
CA ALA A 108 -3.86 -8.28 1.07
C ALA A 108 -4.25 -9.62 0.43
N GLY A 109 -4.95 -9.57 -0.71
CA GLY A 109 -5.36 -10.74 -1.49
C GLY A 109 -4.25 -11.42 -2.30
N MET A 110 -3.10 -10.79 -2.47
CA MET A 110 -1.99 -11.37 -3.25
C MET A 110 -1.46 -12.67 -2.63
N LYS A 111 -1.18 -13.67 -3.46
CA LYS A 111 -0.50 -14.91 -3.06
C LYS A 111 1.00 -14.72 -2.93
N LYS A 112 1.57 -13.86 -3.77
CA LYS A 112 2.99 -13.54 -3.74
C LYS A 112 3.43 -12.93 -2.41
N PRO A 113 4.69 -13.09 -2.01
CA PRO A 113 5.29 -12.35 -0.89
C PRO A 113 5.16 -10.84 -1.08
N THR A 114 4.65 -10.15 -0.06
CA THR A 114 4.51 -8.70 -0.05
C THR A 114 5.08 -8.14 1.24
N VAL A 115 5.82 -7.04 1.15
CA VAL A 115 6.35 -6.29 2.29
C VAL A 115 6.05 -4.81 2.10
N SER A 116 5.50 -4.16 3.11
CA SER A 116 5.35 -2.71 3.16
C SER A 116 6.43 -2.07 4.03
N LEU A 117 6.87 -0.88 3.64
CA LEU A 117 7.80 -0.05 4.40
C LEU A 117 7.29 1.39 4.47
N VAL A 118 6.92 1.84 5.67
CA VAL A 118 6.53 3.23 5.92
C VAL A 118 7.78 4.06 6.17
N LEU A 119 8.03 5.07 5.29
CA LEU A 119 9.25 5.87 5.28
C LEU A 119 9.06 7.27 5.89
N GLY A 120 7.97 7.95 5.60
CA GLY A 120 7.67 9.28 6.12
C GLY A 120 6.32 9.30 6.81
N GLY A 121 5.24 9.30 6.02
CA GLY A 121 3.88 9.27 6.51
C GLY A 121 3.10 8.04 6.04
N GLY A 122 2.33 7.44 6.94
CA GLY A 122 1.30 6.45 6.65
C GLY A 122 -0.03 6.90 7.22
N HIS A 123 -0.52 8.09 6.75
CA HIS A 123 -1.62 8.79 7.41
C HIS A 123 -2.99 8.37 6.85
N SER A 124 -4.02 8.39 7.72
CA SER A 124 -5.42 8.20 7.32
C SER A 124 -5.61 6.86 6.59
N ILE A 125 -6.10 6.85 5.35
CA ILE A 125 -6.24 5.63 4.54
C ILE A 125 -4.87 4.99 4.16
N GLY A 126 -3.77 5.67 4.41
CA GLY A 126 -2.42 5.09 4.37
C GLY A 126 -2.18 4.02 5.45
N VAL A 127 -2.96 4.03 6.55
CA VAL A 127 -2.86 3.00 7.61
C VAL A 127 -3.28 1.62 7.10
N PRO A 128 -4.46 1.42 6.49
CA PRO A 128 -4.80 0.16 5.82
C PRO A 128 -3.76 -0.29 4.79
N LEU A 129 -3.24 0.63 3.98
CA LEU A 129 -2.19 0.30 3.00
C LEU A 129 -0.90 -0.20 3.65
N ALA A 130 -0.51 0.39 4.78
CA ALA A 130 0.68 -0.04 5.51
C ALA A 130 0.57 -1.48 6.04
N VAL A 131 -0.63 -1.89 6.46
CA VAL A 131 -0.87 -3.23 7.03
C VAL A 131 -1.35 -4.25 6.00
N SER A 132 -1.60 -3.86 4.75
CA SER A 132 -2.11 -4.76 3.71
C SER A 132 -1.10 -5.80 3.24
N ALA A 133 0.20 -5.52 3.35
CA ALA A 133 1.25 -6.47 3.00
C ALA A 133 1.37 -7.59 4.04
N LYS A 134 1.86 -8.76 3.62
CA LYS A 134 2.08 -9.91 4.51
C LYS A 134 3.07 -9.63 5.63
N LYS A 135 3.96 -8.66 5.44
CA LYS A 135 4.84 -8.09 6.46
C LYS A 135 4.94 -6.59 6.33
N SER A 136 4.84 -5.89 7.46
CA SER A 136 4.91 -4.44 7.53
C SER A 136 6.10 -3.97 8.35
N LEU A 137 6.81 -2.97 7.83
CA LEU A 137 7.92 -2.31 8.49
C LEU A 137 7.69 -0.79 8.52
N ILE A 138 8.30 -0.14 9.50
CA ILE A 138 8.30 1.31 9.63
C ILE A 138 9.67 1.79 10.08
N VAL A 139 10.16 2.92 9.53
CA VAL A 139 11.38 3.53 10.03
C VAL A 139 11.12 4.31 11.32
N PRO A 140 12.12 4.50 12.21
CA PRO A 140 11.91 5.14 13.52
C PRO A 140 11.31 6.55 13.45
N THR A 141 11.62 7.31 12.40
CA THR A 141 11.18 8.70 12.20
C THR A 141 9.84 8.85 11.51
N ALA A 142 9.30 7.78 10.93
CA ALA A 142 8.01 7.81 10.27
C ALA A 142 6.86 7.91 11.28
N SER A 143 5.76 8.51 10.84
CA SER A 143 4.55 8.69 11.64
C SER A 143 3.31 8.18 10.93
N MET A 144 2.32 7.79 11.71
CA MET A 144 1.02 7.34 11.21
C MET A 144 -0.08 8.08 11.96
N THR A 145 -1.02 8.68 11.22
CA THR A 145 -2.18 9.36 11.80
C THR A 145 -3.40 8.49 11.66
N ILE A 146 -3.98 8.14 12.79
CA ILE A 146 -5.22 7.36 12.90
C ILE A 146 -6.32 8.33 13.31
N HIS A 147 -7.34 8.50 12.49
CA HIS A 147 -8.46 9.41 12.76
C HIS A 147 -9.77 8.87 12.18
N PRO A 148 -10.95 9.36 12.65
CA PRO A 148 -12.24 8.97 12.08
C PRO A 148 -12.36 9.38 10.60
N VAL A 149 -13.28 8.73 9.90
CA VAL A 149 -13.66 9.14 8.54
C VAL A 149 -14.16 10.59 8.57
N ARG A 150 -13.65 11.41 7.67
CA ARG A 150 -14.01 12.81 7.50
C ARG A 150 -14.73 13.04 6.19
N MET A 151 -15.71 13.92 6.18
CA MET A 151 -16.34 14.44 4.97
C MET A 151 -16.54 15.94 5.10
N SER A 152 -16.36 16.63 3.97
CA SER A 152 -16.77 18.03 3.83
C SER A 152 -17.84 18.12 2.75
N GLY A 153 -18.88 18.90 2.95
CA GLY A 153 -19.94 19.12 1.98
C GLY A 153 -21.33 19.30 2.61
N THR A 154 -22.34 19.42 1.76
CA THR A 154 -23.74 19.51 2.19
C THR A 154 -24.25 18.11 2.57
N ILE A 155 -24.77 17.98 3.79
CA ILE A 155 -25.35 16.73 4.29
C ILE A 155 -26.87 16.78 4.08
N VAL A 156 -27.38 15.82 3.28
CA VAL A 156 -28.80 15.60 3.08
C VAL A 156 -29.19 14.28 3.75
N GLY A 157 -30.11 14.32 4.72
CA GLY A 157 -30.52 13.12 5.46
C GLY A 157 -29.52 12.69 6.53
N ALA A 158 -29.32 13.51 7.56
CA ALA A 158 -28.32 13.32 8.62
C ALA A 158 -28.26 11.89 9.21
N PRO A 159 -29.37 11.18 9.55
CA PRO A 159 -29.29 9.82 10.10
C PRO A 159 -28.71 8.80 9.10
N ALA A 160 -29.11 8.86 7.84
CA ALA A 160 -28.61 7.96 6.80
C ALA A 160 -27.11 8.19 6.51
N THR A 161 -26.71 9.45 6.46
CA THR A 161 -25.31 9.86 6.30
C THR A 161 -24.45 9.36 7.46
N PHE A 162 -24.91 9.52 8.70
CA PHE A 162 -24.19 9.02 9.87
C PHE A 162 -24.02 7.49 9.84
N GLN A 163 -25.08 6.75 9.48
CA GLN A 163 -24.99 5.29 9.32
C GLN A 163 -24.02 4.88 8.22
N TYR A 164 -23.99 5.59 7.10
CA TYR A 164 -23.05 5.34 6.01
C TYR A 164 -21.59 5.51 6.48
N PHE A 165 -21.29 6.61 7.17
CA PHE A 165 -19.94 6.82 7.72
C PHE A 165 -19.52 5.78 8.74
N ASN A 166 -20.42 5.39 9.62
CA ASN A 166 -20.14 4.33 10.58
C ASN A 166 -19.81 2.99 9.89
N ARG A 167 -20.49 2.69 8.77
CA ARG A 167 -20.16 1.48 8.00
C ARG A 167 -18.76 1.55 7.40
N ILE A 168 -18.42 2.65 6.73
CA ILE A 168 -17.08 2.83 6.16
C ILE A 168 -16.01 2.77 7.26
N GLN A 169 -16.22 3.46 8.36
CA GLN A 169 -15.29 3.44 9.49
C GLN A 169 -15.10 2.01 10.04
N ASN A 170 -16.19 1.28 10.20
CA ASN A 170 -16.12 -0.12 10.64
C ASN A 170 -15.36 -1.00 9.64
N GLN A 171 -15.53 -0.81 8.34
CA GLN A 171 -14.75 -1.53 7.32
C GLN A 171 -13.25 -1.28 7.48
N ILE A 172 -12.84 -0.03 7.69
CA ILE A 172 -11.44 0.32 7.95
C ILE A 172 -10.93 -0.39 9.22
N VAL A 173 -11.69 -0.34 10.30
CA VAL A 173 -11.34 -0.97 11.59
C VAL A 173 -11.20 -2.48 11.43
N GLU A 174 -12.15 -3.13 10.76
CA GLU A 174 -12.12 -4.56 10.48
C GLU A 174 -10.90 -4.95 9.64
N PHE A 175 -10.65 -4.21 8.55
CA PHE A 175 -9.51 -4.46 7.68
C PHE A 175 -8.19 -4.36 8.44
N VAL A 176 -7.98 -3.27 9.19
CA VAL A 176 -6.74 -3.06 9.94
C VAL A 176 -6.55 -4.13 11.01
N ALA A 177 -7.60 -4.47 11.75
CA ALA A 177 -7.50 -5.52 12.77
C ALA A 177 -7.29 -6.93 12.20
N ALA A 178 -7.78 -7.21 10.99
CA ALA A 178 -7.56 -8.49 10.33
C ALA A 178 -6.12 -8.62 9.76
N ASN A 179 -5.50 -7.51 9.38
CA ASN A 179 -4.20 -7.47 8.71
C ASN A 179 -3.04 -7.01 9.62
N SER A 180 -3.25 -6.86 10.92
CA SER A 180 -2.21 -6.45 11.88
C SER A 180 -2.40 -7.10 13.24
N GLY A 181 -1.46 -6.88 14.16
CA GLY A 181 -1.56 -7.36 15.55
C GLY A 181 -2.36 -6.45 16.47
N ILE A 182 -2.85 -5.28 15.99
CA ILE A 182 -3.62 -4.36 16.83
C ILE A 182 -5.06 -4.87 16.99
N GLY A 183 -5.55 -4.92 18.24
CA GLY A 183 -6.96 -5.25 18.48
C GLY A 183 -7.90 -4.12 18.07
N LYS A 184 -9.13 -4.46 17.60
CA LYS A 184 -10.15 -3.52 17.16
C LYS A 184 -10.43 -2.40 18.16
N GLN A 185 -10.57 -2.74 19.45
CA GLN A 185 -10.86 -1.75 20.51
C GLN A 185 -9.72 -0.76 20.69
N LYS A 186 -8.47 -1.23 20.62
CA LYS A 186 -7.30 -0.37 20.73
C LYS A 186 -7.17 0.55 19.52
N PHE A 187 -7.43 0.05 18.31
CA PHE A 187 -7.43 0.85 17.09
C PHE A 187 -8.55 1.91 17.13
N LEU A 188 -9.76 1.55 17.56
CA LEU A 188 -10.85 2.49 17.77
C LEU A 188 -10.51 3.55 18.85
N HIS A 189 -9.84 3.16 19.93
CA HIS A 189 -9.40 4.10 20.96
C HIS A 189 -8.46 5.17 20.36
N TYR A 190 -7.46 4.78 19.59
CA TYR A 190 -6.59 5.73 18.87
C TYR A 190 -7.36 6.60 17.87
N MET A 191 -8.30 6.00 17.15
CA MET A 191 -9.11 6.71 16.16
C MET A 191 -9.99 7.78 16.77
N MET A 192 -10.53 7.56 17.98
CA MET A 192 -11.49 8.42 18.66
C MET A 192 -10.87 9.27 19.77
N ALA A 193 -9.55 9.22 19.95
CA ALA A 193 -8.87 9.99 20.98
C ALA A 193 -9.03 11.50 20.74
N THR A 194 -9.23 12.25 21.82
CA THR A 194 -9.36 13.72 21.82
C THR A 194 -8.22 14.33 22.61
N GLY A 195 -7.69 15.46 22.12
CA GLY A 195 -6.64 16.20 22.81
C GLY A 195 -5.19 15.86 22.39
N GLU A 196 -4.97 14.83 21.59
CA GLU A 196 -3.65 14.51 21.04
C GLU A 196 -3.33 15.28 19.75
N MET A 197 -4.37 15.61 18.98
CA MET A 197 -4.26 16.48 17.81
C MET A 197 -4.79 17.87 18.16
N ALA A 198 -4.01 18.91 17.93
CA ALA A 198 -4.31 20.28 18.36
C ALA A 198 -5.65 20.84 17.86
N THR A 199 -6.22 20.30 16.79
CA THR A 199 -7.43 20.81 16.12
C THR A 199 -8.43 19.72 15.75
N ASP A 200 -8.19 18.43 16.13
CA ASP A 200 -9.02 17.34 15.61
C ASP A 200 -9.05 16.09 16.52
N VAL A 201 -9.87 15.12 16.14
CA VAL A 201 -9.98 13.81 16.78
C VAL A 201 -9.04 12.83 16.09
N GLY A 202 -8.32 12.02 16.87
CA GLY A 202 -7.40 11.01 16.39
C GLY A 202 -6.05 11.05 17.10
N THR A 203 -5.16 10.19 16.68
CA THR A 203 -3.84 10.00 17.30
C THR A 203 -2.76 9.98 16.22
N VAL A 204 -1.62 10.60 16.51
CA VAL A 204 -0.39 10.46 15.70
C VAL A 204 0.57 9.57 16.47
N ILE A 205 0.89 8.42 15.90
CA ILE A 205 1.86 7.47 16.46
C ILE A 205 3.14 7.43 15.60
N TYR A 206 4.26 7.23 16.26
CA TYR A 206 5.57 7.16 15.61
C TYR A 206 6.07 5.71 15.52
N GLY A 207 7.14 5.49 14.75
CA GLY A 207 7.61 4.15 14.39
C GLY A 207 7.68 3.16 15.56
N LYS A 208 8.29 3.53 16.70
CA LYS A 208 8.36 2.65 17.89
C LYS A 208 6.99 2.33 18.47
N GLU A 209 6.11 3.31 18.51
CA GLU A 209 4.76 3.18 19.05
C GLU A 209 3.88 2.34 18.13
N ALA A 210 3.98 2.56 16.80
CA ALA A 210 3.27 1.76 15.81
C ALA A 210 3.60 0.26 15.92
N VAL A 211 4.83 -0.08 16.26
CA VAL A 211 5.24 -1.46 16.53
C VAL A 211 4.75 -1.95 17.89
N SER A 212 4.93 -1.15 18.96
CA SER A 212 4.54 -1.57 20.30
C SER A 212 3.03 -1.73 20.49
N CYS A 213 2.23 -1.01 19.73
CA CYS A 213 0.78 -1.17 19.74
C CYS A 213 0.28 -2.35 18.89
N GLY A 214 1.15 -2.95 18.09
CA GLY A 214 0.84 -4.07 17.21
C GLY A 214 0.28 -3.67 15.84
N LEU A 215 0.32 -2.39 15.49
CA LEU A 215 -0.15 -1.92 14.18
C LEU A 215 0.82 -2.32 13.06
N ILE A 216 2.12 -2.18 13.29
CA ILE A 216 3.19 -2.56 12.36
C ILE A 216 4.01 -3.69 12.95
N ASP A 217 4.45 -4.65 12.13
CA ASP A 217 5.18 -5.84 12.61
C ASP A 217 6.52 -5.48 13.27
N ARG A 218 7.32 -4.58 12.67
CA ARG A 218 8.64 -4.23 13.23
C ARG A 218 9.21 -2.91 12.72
N LEU A 219 10.16 -2.37 13.49
CA LEU A 219 11.04 -1.31 13.02
C LEU A 219 12.04 -1.88 12.01
N GLY A 220 12.36 -1.11 10.98
CA GLY A 220 13.38 -1.48 10.00
C GLY A 220 13.46 -0.49 8.85
N GLY A 221 14.58 -0.52 8.15
CA GLY A 221 14.82 0.27 6.95
C GLY A 221 14.69 -0.56 5.67
N LEU A 222 15.19 0.00 4.56
CA LEU A 222 15.10 -0.63 3.23
C LEU A 222 15.76 -2.02 3.20
N SER A 223 16.97 -2.16 3.79
CA SER A 223 17.67 -3.44 3.82
C SER A 223 16.89 -4.50 4.58
N ASP A 224 16.28 -4.13 5.72
CA ASP A 224 15.44 -5.04 6.51
C ASP A 224 14.19 -5.48 5.75
N ALA A 225 13.57 -4.58 5.01
CA ALA A 225 12.40 -4.87 4.20
C ALA A 225 12.74 -5.83 3.05
N LEU A 226 13.82 -5.56 2.32
CA LEU A 226 14.31 -6.43 1.24
C LEU A 226 14.73 -7.82 1.77
N GLU A 227 15.45 -7.89 2.88
CA GLU A 227 15.83 -9.17 3.51
C GLU A 227 14.59 -9.97 3.91
N THR A 228 13.58 -9.30 4.48
CA THR A 228 12.32 -9.94 4.84
C THR A 228 11.61 -10.50 3.61
N LEU A 229 11.53 -9.72 2.54
CA LEU A 229 10.90 -10.13 1.28
C LEU A 229 11.63 -11.32 0.66
N HIS A 230 12.96 -11.28 0.54
CA HIS A 230 13.76 -12.38 -0.01
C HIS A 230 13.65 -13.68 0.79
N ARG A 231 13.55 -13.59 2.13
CA ARG A 231 13.28 -14.77 2.98
C ARG A 231 11.91 -15.38 2.68
N MET A 232 10.89 -14.54 2.48
CA MET A 232 9.54 -15.00 2.14
C MET A 232 9.49 -15.62 0.76
N ILE A 233 10.14 -15.03 -0.26
CA ILE A 233 10.29 -15.58 -1.61
C ILE A 233 10.95 -16.97 -1.54
N SER A 234 12.07 -17.09 -0.85
CA SER A 234 12.80 -18.35 -0.70
C SER A 234 11.97 -19.43 0.01
N ALA A 235 11.16 -19.03 0.99
CA ALA A 235 10.25 -19.96 1.70
C ALA A 235 9.12 -20.46 0.81
N ARG A 236 8.53 -19.57 -0.02
CA ARG A 236 7.52 -19.93 -1.02
C ARG A 236 8.07 -20.93 -2.02
N ASN A 237 9.21 -20.62 -2.65
CA ASN A 237 9.81 -21.45 -3.67
C ASN A 237 10.17 -22.86 -3.15
N ARG A 238 10.58 -22.98 -1.88
CA ARG A 238 10.82 -24.29 -1.24
C ARG A 238 9.53 -25.09 -1.07
N ARG A 239 8.41 -24.44 -0.73
CA ARG A 239 7.10 -25.11 -0.58
C ARG A 239 6.56 -25.59 -1.93
N GLU A 240 6.69 -24.80 -2.97
CA GLU A 240 6.25 -25.15 -4.32
C GLU A 240 7.05 -26.35 -4.87
N LYS A 241 8.39 -26.36 -4.69
CA LYS A 241 9.24 -27.50 -5.07
C LYS A 241 8.87 -28.80 -4.34
N LYS A 242 8.52 -28.72 -3.04
CA LYS A 242 8.08 -29.92 -2.31
C LYS A 242 6.78 -30.47 -2.86
N LYS A 243 5.80 -29.61 -3.13
CA LYS A 243 4.52 -30.04 -3.71
C LYS A 243 4.67 -30.70 -5.09
N SER A 244 5.55 -30.16 -5.96
CA SER A 244 5.77 -30.74 -7.28
C SER A 244 6.43 -32.14 -7.22
N VAL A 245 7.26 -32.39 -6.20
CA VAL A 245 7.89 -33.74 -5.99
C VAL A 245 6.91 -34.73 -5.39
N GLU A 246 5.94 -34.32 -4.58
CA GLU A 246 4.93 -35.20 -3.97
C GLU A 246 3.83 -35.64 -4.98
N ILE A 247 3.70 -34.95 -6.13
CA ILE A 247 2.68 -35.20 -7.16
C ILE A 247 3.26 -36.04 -8.34
N SER A 248 4.59 -36.12 -8.44
CA SER A 248 5.30 -36.91 -9.45
C SER A 248 5.68 -38.31 -8.95
#